data_8b07c1e5300e2573e90eaebcca9ccaaf
#
_entry.id   8b07c1e5300e2573e90eaebcca9ccaaf
#
_cell.length_a   1.000
_cell.length_b   1.000
_cell.length_c   1.000
_cell.angle_alpha   90.00
_cell.angle_beta   90.00
_cell.angle_gamma   90.00
#
_symmetry.space_group_name_H-M   'P 1'
#
loop_
_entity.id
_entity.type
_entity.pdbx_description
1 polymer ?
#
loop_
_entity_poly.entity_id
_entity_poly.type
_entity_poly.pdbx_seq_one_letter_code
_entity_poly.pdbx_strand_id
1 'polypeptide(L)'
;QFYNVPVRLLNTMDPSAKGTLITQEAGSTGVKAVAAKDNITAIKIKSSRMLLAYGFLRKVFEVFEKYRTSIDMITTSEVAVSVTIDNDIFIKEITKELEAFGTVEIDTNQTIVSIVGNEITETKDIMRRLFEAVNAIPVRMVSYGGSRHNISLLISRNSKEQTRQVLNAGSFGLEHHFQQYLNLL
;
A
#
# COMPACT_ATOMS: atom_id res chain seq x y z
N GLN A 1 -10.26 -19.35 -2.92
CA GLN A 1 -9.45 -20.61 -3.00
C GLN A 1 -9.91 -21.62 -1.94
N PHE A 2 -11.18 -22.05 -2.00
CA PHE A 2 -11.73 -22.97 -1.00
C PHE A 2 -11.28 -24.43 -1.16
N TYR A 3 -10.63 -24.81 -2.28
CA TYR A 3 -10.40 -26.22 -2.63
C TYR A 3 -8.93 -26.60 -2.86
N ASN A 4 -7.98 -25.71 -2.58
CA ASN A 4 -6.53 -25.99 -2.71
C ASN A 4 -6.11 -26.49 -4.12
N VAL A 5 -6.86 -26.14 -5.16
CA VAL A 5 -6.59 -26.57 -6.53
C VAL A 5 -5.55 -25.61 -7.13
N PRO A 6 -4.42 -26.13 -7.64
CA PRO A 6 -3.47 -25.31 -8.39
C PRO A 6 -4.12 -24.74 -9.65
N VAL A 7 -3.96 -23.45 -9.89
CA VAL A 7 -4.47 -22.78 -11.09
C VAL A 7 -3.31 -22.29 -11.93
N ARG A 8 -3.28 -22.63 -13.21
CA ARG A 8 -2.29 -22.09 -14.15
C ARG A 8 -2.92 -21.02 -15.01
N LEU A 9 -2.42 -19.79 -14.87
CA LEU A 9 -2.78 -18.67 -15.71
C LEU A 9 -1.89 -18.66 -16.95
N LEU A 10 -2.49 -18.72 -18.13
CA LEU A 10 -1.79 -18.73 -19.41
C LEU A 10 -2.10 -17.46 -20.20
N ASN A 11 -1.18 -17.08 -21.09
CA ASN A 11 -1.40 -15.98 -22.03
C ASN A 11 -2.07 -16.54 -23.29
N THR A 12 -3.27 -16.10 -23.60
CA THR A 12 -4.00 -16.54 -24.80
C THR A 12 -3.35 -16.08 -26.12
N MET A 13 -2.56 -15.00 -26.06
CA MET A 13 -1.84 -14.47 -27.25
C MET A 13 -0.48 -15.16 -27.45
N ASP A 14 0.03 -15.87 -26.45
CA ASP A 14 1.23 -16.70 -26.53
C ASP A 14 1.03 -17.99 -25.74
N PRO A 15 0.41 -19.01 -26.37
CA PRO A 15 0.13 -20.29 -25.72
C PRO A 15 1.39 -21.09 -25.32
N SER A 16 2.55 -20.75 -25.91
CA SER A 16 3.84 -21.41 -25.59
C SER A 16 4.47 -20.92 -24.32
N ALA A 17 4.05 -19.77 -23.80
CA ALA A 17 4.52 -19.23 -22.54
C ALA A 17 4.18 -20.16 -21.36
N LYS A 18 5.14 -20.37 -20.44
CA LYS A 18 4.95 -21.24 -19.24
C LYS A 18 3.76 -20.83 -18.37
N GLY A 19 3.33 -19.57 -18.47
CA GLY A 19 2.29 -19.01 -17.63
C GLY A 19 2.69 -18.92 -16.15
N THR A 20 1.72 -18.57 -15.30
CA THR A 20 1.90 -18.46 -13.84
C THR A 20 1.13 -19.56 -13.13
N LEU A 21 1.79 -20.29 -12.27
CA LEU A 21 1.15 -21.30 -11.43
C LEU A 21 0.79 -20.66 -10.08
N ILE A 22 -0.49 -20.65 -9.77
CA ILE A 22 -1.04 -20.19 -8.49
C ILE A 22 -1.26 -21.42 -7.61
N THR A 23 -0.48 -21.54 -6.54
CA THR A 23 -0.56 -22.64 -5.57
C THR A 23 -0.59 -22.09 -4.16
N GLN A 24 -0.91 -22.94 -3.18
CA GLN A 24 -0.73 -22.61 -1.75
C GLN A 24 0.71 -22.83 -1.24
N GLU A 25 1.54 -23.52 -2.02
CA GLU A 25 2.92 -23.73 -1.63
C GLU A 25 3.66 -22.40 -1.56
N ALA A 26 4.10 -22.05 -0.37
CA ALA A 26 4.95 -20.90 -0.15
C ALA A 26 6.31 -21.14 -0.84
N GLY A 27 6.61 -20.33 -1.84
CA GLY A 27 7.96 -20.32 -2.44
C GLY A 27 9.03 -19.87 -1.43
N SER A 28 10.27 -19.73 -1.87
CA SER A 28 11.37 -19.24 -1.02
C SER A 28 11.01 -17.91 -0.34
N THR A 29 11.51 -17.71 0.89
CA THR A 29 11.41 -16.44 1.64
C THR A 29 12.03 -15.31 0.83
N GLY A 30 11.46 -14.11 0.93
CA GLY A 30 11.98 -12.90 0.31
C GLY A 30 10.99 -12.19 -0.63
N VAL A 31 11.47 -11.10 -1.23
CA VAL A 31 10.67 -10.26 -2.13
C VAL A 31 10.37 -10.99 -3.42
N LYS A 32 9.13 -10.91 -3.88
CA LYS A 32 8.63 -11.56 -5.11
C LYS A 32 8.17 -10.54 -6.15
N ALA A 33 7.59 -9.43 -5.73
CA ALA A 33 7.06 -8.42 -6.63
C ALA A 33 7.03 -7.04 -5.99
N VAL A 34 6.99 -6.02 -6.84
CA VAL A 34 6.64 -4.65 -6.46
C VAL A 34 5.38 -4.27 -7.22
N ALA A 35 4.32 -3.95 -6.49
CA ALA A 35 3.04 -3.52 -7.04
C ALA A 35 2.83 -2.03 -6.78
N ALA A 36 2.06 -1.35 -7.64
CA ALA A 36 1.72 0.05 -7.45
C ALA A 36 0.23 0.28 -7.69
N LYS A 37 -0.43 1.02 -6.80
CA LYS A 37 -1.83 1.45 -6.90
C LYS A 37 -1.87 2.96 -6.97
N ASP A 38 -2.33 3.49 -8.11
CA ASP A 38 -2.45 4.91 -8.38
C ASP A 38 -3.78 5.49 -7.89
N ASN A 39 -3.94 6.79 -8.09
CA ASN A 39 -5.14 7.57 -7.77
C ASN A 39 -5.51 7.51 -6.28
N ILE A 40 -4.51 7.51 -5.44
CA ILE A 40 -4.67 7.51 -4.00
C ILE A 40 -4.79 8.95 -3.49
N THR A 41 -5.74 9.16 -2.61
CA THR A 41 -5.90 10.39 -1.84
C THR A 41 -5.56 10.12 -0.38
N ALA A 42 -4.62 10.87 0.17
CA ALA A 42 -4.28 10.83 1.59
C ALA A 42 -5.02 11.93 2.34
N ILE A 43 -5.63 11.57 3.46
CA ILE A 43 -6.37 12.46 4.34
C ILE A 43 -5.71 12.42 5.71
N LYS A 44 -5.25 13.57 6.20
CA LYS A 44 -4.61 13.71 7.50
C LYS A 44 -5.48 14.54 8.42
N ILE A 45 -5.86 13.98 9.53
CA ILE A 45 -6.66 14.62 10.58
C ILE A 45 -5.74 14.91 11.76
N LYS A 46 -5.51 16.20 12.05
CA LYS A 46 -4.72 16.66 13.19
C LYS A 46 -5.65 17.14 14.30
N SER A 47 -5.51 16.62 15.51
CA SER A 47 -6.35 17.02 16.63
C SER A 47 -5.57 16.95 17.94
N SER A 48 -5.44 18.08 18.62
CA SER A 48 -4.89 18.12 19.98
C SER A 48 -5.80 17.43 21.01
N ARG A 49 -7.08 17.24 20.67
CA ARG A 49 -8.06 16.52 21.52
C ARG A 49 -7.90 15.01 21.45
N MET A 50 -7.13 14.48 20.50
CA MET A 50 -6.90 13.04 20.33
C MET A 50 -6.13 12.45 21.52
N LEU A 51 -5.22 13.20 22.09
CA LEU A 51 -4.28 12.76 23.14
C LEU A 51 -4.96 12.17 24.39
N LEU A 52 -6.22 12.55 24.66
CA LEU A 52 -6.98 12.09 25.84
C LEU A 52 -8.37 11.55 25.48
N ALA A 53 -8.68 11.38 24.20
CA ALA A 53 -10.04 11.03 23.77
C ALA A 53 -10.18 9.55 23.46
N TYR A 54 -10.81 8.81 24.38
CA TYR A 54 -11.29 7.47 24.08
C TYR A 54 -12.29 7.49 22.93
N GLY A 55 -12.11 6.56 21.95
CA GLY A 55 -13.04 6.41 20.84
C GLY A 55 -12.87 7.42 19.71
N PHE A 56 -11.78 8.22 19.67
CA PHE A 56 -11.51 9.14 18.56
C PHE A 56 -11.44 8.40 17.21
N LEU A 57 -10.66 7.33 17.13
CA LEU A 57 -10.54 6.52 15.91
C LEU A 57 -11.88 5.94 15.46
N ARG A 58 -12.72 5.48 16.41
CA ARG A 58 -14.06 4.99 16.09
C ARG A 58 -14.87 6.06 15.34
N LYS A 59 -14.90 7.30 15.84
CA LYS A 59 -15.62 8.40 15.22
C LYS A 59 -15.08 8.73 13.82
N VAL A 60 -13.76 8.69 13.63
CA VAL A 60 -13.14 8.88 12.32
C VAL A 60 -13.61 7.78 11.36
N PHE A 61 -13.55 6.50 11.76
CA PHE A 61 -13.97 5.39 10.90
C PHE A 61 -15.47 5.38 10.61
N GLU A 62 -16.33 5.80 11.55
CA GLU A 62 -17.77 5.94 11.35
C GLU A 62 -18.09 6.91 10.18
N VAL A 63 -17.27 7.95 9.98
CA VAL A 63 -17.41 8.85 8.81
C VAL A 63 -17.16 8.08 7.52
N PHE A 64 -16.07 7.31 7.41
CA PHE A 64 -15.78 6.53 6.20
C PHE A 64 -16.80 5.43 5.95
N GLU A 65 -17.29 4.76 6.99
CA GLU A 65 -18.36 3.77 6.93
C GLU A 65 -19.65 4.37 6.38
N LYS A 66 -20.07 5.54 6.90
CA LYS A 66 -21.26 6.27 6.46
C LYS A 66 -21.26 6.51 4.95
N TYR A 67 -20.10 6.88 4.38
CA TYR A 67 -19.92 7.13 2.95
C TYR A 67 -19.45 5.91 2.17
N ARG A 68 -19.44 4.72 2.79
CA ARG A 68 -19.01 3.45 2.17
C ARG A 68 -17.67 3.57 1.45
N THR A 69 -16.74 4.30 2.06
CA THR A 69 -15.42 4.56 1.51
C THR A 69 -14.40 3.67 2.21
N SER A 70 -13.74 2.79 1.45
CA SER A 70 -12.70 1.90 1.96
C SER A 70 -11.41 2.66 2.26
N ILE A 71 -10.73 2.26 3.33
CA ILE A 71 -9.41 2.77 3.71
C ILE A 71 -8.36 1.74 3.33
N ASP A 72 -7.32 2.14 2.58
CA ASP A 72 -6.23 1.25 2.17
C ASP A 72 -5.10 1.20 3.21
N MET A 73 -4.63 2.36 3.65
CA MET A 73 -3.56 2.47 4.65
C MET A 73 -4.00 3.41 5.77
N ILE A 74 -3.49 3.14 6.97
CA ILE A 74 -3.65 4.01 8.12
C ILE A 74 -2.34 4.12 8.88
N THR A 75 -2.01 5.34 9.32
CA THR A 75 -0.97 5.59 10.32
C THR A 75 -1.51 6.53 11.38
N THR A 76 -1.11 6.34 12.61
CA THR A 76 -1.55 7.15 13.75
C THR A 76 -0.37 7.63 14.56
N SER A 77 -0.52 8.80 15.15
CA SER A 77 0.35 9.33 16.19
C SER A 77 -0.51 9.85 17.35
N GLU A 78 0.09 10.43 18.38
CA GLU A 78 -0.64 11.00 19.51
C GLU A 78 -1.61 12.12 19.11
N VAL A 79 -1.34 12.84 18.03
CA VAL A 79 -2.06 14.06 17.64
C VAL A 79 -2.58 14.03 16.20
N ALA A 80 -2.39 12.94 15.47
CA ALA A 80 -2.81 12.86 14.08
C ALA A 80 -3.16 11.43 13.64
N VAL A 81 -4.14 11.34 12.77
CA VAL A 81 -4.47 10.14 12.00
C VAL A 81 -4.32 10.46 10.53
N SER A 82 -3.61 9.62 9.78
CA SER A 82 -3.53 9.69 8.33
C SER A 82 -4.12 8.43 7.74
N VAL A 83 -5.02 8.57 6.80
CA VAL A 83 -5.65 7.47 6.06
C VAL A 83 -5.50 7.68 4.57
N THR A 84 -5.54 6.61 3.80
CA THR A 84 -5.58 6.67 2.34
C THR A 84 -6.83 6.01 1.80
N ILE A 85 -7.38 6.59 0.74
CA ILE A 85 -8.54 6.08 0.01
C ILE A 85 -8.22 6.06 -1.49
N ASP A 86 -8.86 5.17 -2.22
CA ASP A 86 -8.79 5.05 -3.70
C ASP A 86 -10.05 5.56 -4.40
N ASN A 87 -11.07 5.94 -3.63
CA ASN A 87 -12.33 6.48 -4.14
C ASN A 87 -12.64 7.81 -3.43
N ASP A 88 -12.59 8.90 -4.17
CA ASP A 88 -12.76 10.27 -3.68
C ASP A 88 -14.13 10.88 -4.00
N ILE A 89 -15.11 10.07 -4.44
CA ILE A 89 -16.46 10.54 -4.82
C ILE A 89 -17.10 11.38 -3.71
N PHE A 90 -16.94 10.99 -2.45
CA PHE A 90 -17.51 11.69 -1.28
C PHE A 90 -16.45 12.48 -0.48
N ILE A 91 -15.32 12.83 -1.10
CA ILE A 91 -14.21 13.47 -0.37
C ILE A 91 -14.63 14.77 0.31
N LYS A 92 -15.51 15.56 -0.31
CA LYS A 92 -16.00 16.84 0.23
C LYS A 92 -16.84 16.64 1.49
N GLU A 93 -17.76 15.69 1.46
CA GLU A 93 -18.63 15.34 2.58
C GLU A 93 -17.83 14.75 3.74
N ILE A 94 -16.96 13.81 3.43
CA ILE A 94 -16.03 13.19 4.40
C ILE A 94 -15.20 14.27 5.07
N THR A 95 -14.56 15.15 4.30
CA THR A 95 -13.73 16.24 4.84
C THR A 95 -14.51 17.13 5.78
N LYS A 96 -15.71 17.58 5.37
CA LYS A 96 -16.57 18.44 6.18
C LYS A 96 -16.95 17.81 7.52
N GLU A 97 -17.21 16.50 7.56
CA GLU A 97 -17.49 15.81 8.82
C GLU A 97 -16.24 15.61 9.67
N LEU A 98 -15.10 15.31 9.05
CA LEU A 98 -13.83 15.16 9.76
C LEU A 98 -13.32 16.47 10.37
N GLU A 99 -13.63 17.62 9.77
CA GLU A 99 -13.31 18.96 10.32
C GLU A 99 -13.92 19.20 11.69
N ALA A 100 -15.00 18.51 12.06
CA ALA A 100 -15.56 18.55 13.40
C ALA A 100 -14.61 17.96 14.47
N PHE A 101 -13.65 17.15 14.07
CA PHE A 101 -12.70 16.48 14.96
C PHE A 101 -11.33 17.15 15.01
N GLY A 102 -10.97 17.94 14.01
CA GLY A 102 -9.66 18.59 13.93
C GLY A 102 -9.41 19.27 12.59
N THR A 103 -8.18 19.67 12.36
CA THR A 103 -7.74 20.20 11.07
C THR A 103 -7.54 19.06 10.08
N VAL A 104 -8.11 19.17 8.90
CA VAL A 104 -8.01 18.16 7.82
C VAL A 104 -7.13 18.68 6.71
N GLU A 105 -6.11 17.91 6.35
CA GLU A 105 -5.24 18.14 5.20
C GLU A 105 -5.47 17.02 4.18
N ILE A 106 -5.57 17.37 2.89
CA ILE A 106 -5.81 16.41 1.81
C ILE A 106 -4.66 16.51 0.81
N ASP A 107 -4.08 15.35 0.50
CA ASP A 107 -3.05 15.20 -0.53
C ASP A 107 -3.56 14.23 -1.60
N THR A 108 -3.89 14.76 -2.76
CA THR A 108 -4.27 13.97 -3.94
C THR A 108 -3.05 13.51 -4.74
N ASN A 109 -3.29 12.74 -5.80
CA ASN A 109 -2.23 12.27 -6.71
C ASN A 109 -1.10 11.51 -5.99
N GLN A 110 -1.47 10.65 -5.08
CA GLN A 110 -0.55 9.75 -4.42
C GLN A 110 -0.57 8.36 -5.07
N THR A 111 0.46 7.58 -4.80
CA THR A 111 0.59 6.18 -5.21
C THR A 111 1.00 5.34 -4.01
N ILE A 112 0.33 4.23 -3.78
CA ILE A 112 0.79 3.20 -2.86
C ILE A 112 1.70 2.26 -3.64
N VAL A 113 2.94 2.11 -3.20
CA VAL A 113 3.88 1.10 -3.72
C VAL A 113 4.04 0.01 -2.68
N SER A 114 3.70 -1.22 -3.04
CA SER A 114 3.76 -2.38 -2.15
C SER A 114 4.85 -3.35 -2.61
N ILE A 115 5.76 -3.64 -1.70
CA ILE A 115 6.74 -4.71 -1.83
C ILE A 115 6.08 -5.97 -1.30
N VAL A 116 5.93 -6.98 -2.15
CA VAL A 116 5.21 -8.22 -1.85
C VAL A 116 6.18 -9.40 -1.90
N GLY A 117 6.01 -10.34 -0.98
CA GLY A 117 6.83 -11.53 -0.94
C GLY A 117 6.41 -12.51 0.12
N ASN A 118 7.19 -13.58 0.28
CA ASN A 118 6.96 -14.57 1.31
C ASN A 118 7.80 -14.24 2.55
N GLU A 119 7.12 -14.03 3.69
CA GLU A 119 7.74 -13.72 4.99
C GLU A 119 8.81 -12.61 4.92
N ILE A 120 8.54 -11.59 4.13
CA ILE A 120 9.51 -10.51 3.88
C ILE A 120 9.86 -9.72 5.14
N THR A 121 8.95 -9.64 6.11
CA THR A 121 9.17 -8.95 7.37
C THR A 121 10.16 -9.69 8.28
N GLU A 122 10.35 -10.98 8.06
CA GLU A 122 11.36 -11.80 8.77
C GLU A 122 12.73 -11.75 8.09
N THR A 123 12.82 -11.12 6.91
CA THR A 123 14.08 -10.98 6.19
C THR A 123 14.97 -9.95 6.89
N LYS A 124 16.17 -10.37 7.29
CA LYS A 124 17.14 -9.48 7.93
C LYS A 124 17.41 -8.27 7.05
N ASP A 125 17.55 -7.12 7.69
CA ASP A 125 17.88 -5.83 7.05
C ASP A 125 16.88 -5.34 5.98
N ILE A 126 15.70 -5.93 5.86
CA ILE A 126 14.73 -5.55 4.81
C ILE A 126 14.40 -4.06 4.85
N MET A 127 14.17 -3.51 6.03
CA MET A 127 13.83 -2.09 6.19
C MET A 127 15.02 -1.19 5.87
N ARG A 128 16.24 -1.55 6.30
CA ARG A 128 17.45 -0.79 5.95
C ARG A 128 17.62 -0.75 4.43
N ARG A 129 17.58 -1.90 3.77
CA ARG A 129 17.69 -2.01 2.29
C ARG A 129 16.61 -1.21 1.57
N LEU A 130 15.39 -1.26 2.08
CA LEU A 130 14.25 -0.51 1.53
C LEU A 130 14.51 0.99 1.61
N PHE A 131 14.85 1.52 2.78
CA PHE A 131 15.07 2.95 2.96
C PHE A 131 16.35 3.45 2.27
N GLU A 132 17.37 2.62 2.15
CA GLU A 132 18.55 2.93 1.31
C GLU A 132 18.16 3.04 -0.17
N ALA A 133 17.32 2.13 -0.67
CA ALA A 133 16.87 2.17 -2.07
C ALA A 133 16.02 3.42 -2.37
N VAL A 134 15.16 3.84 -1.45
CA VAL A 134 14.25 4.99 -1.65
C VAL A 134 14.78 6.28 -1.01
N ASN A 135 16.05 6.39 -0.68
CA ASN A 135 16.62 7.51 0.09
C ASN A 135 16.41 8.89 -0.55
N ALA A 136 16.31 8.94 -1.89
CA ALA A 136 16.05 10.16 -2.66
C ALA A 136 14.55 10.42 -2.92
N ILE A 137 13.66 9.58 -2.38
CA ILE A 137 12.22 9.63 -2.65
C ILE A 137 11.50 10.03 -1.37
N PRO A 138 10.75 11.14 -1.35
CA PRO A 138 9.94 11.50 -0.18
C PRO A 138 8.84 10.45 0.06
N VAL A 139 9.00 9.65 1.12
CA VAL A 139 8.00 8.69 1.58
C VAL A 139 7.10 9.36 2.62
N ARG A 140 5.79 9.34 2.41
CA ARG A 140 4.82 10.01 3.27
C ARG A 140 4.25 9.11 4.36
N MET A 141 3.99 7.86 4.02
CA MET A 141 3.49 6.85 4.96
C MET A 141 4.19 5.52 4.70
N VAL A 142 4.33 4.73 5.74
CA VAL A 142 4.83 3.36 5.67
C VAL A 142 3.88 2.46 6.44
N SER A 143 3.46 1.37 5.83
CA SER A 143 2.75 0.27 6.50
C SER A 143 3.68 -0.93 6.55
N TYR A 144 4.04 -1.32 7.76
CA TYR A 144 4.93 -2.44 8.07
C TYR A 144 4.45 -3.16 9.31
N GLY A 145 4.51 -4.49 9.30
CA GLY A 145 4.17 -5.33 10.44
C GLY A 145 2.69 -5.79 10.51
N GLY A 146 1.79 -5.21 9.72
CA GLY A 146 0.41 -5.68 9.62
C GLY A 146 0.26 -6.98 8.83
N SER A 147 1.25 -7.33 8.00
CA SER A 147 1.34 -8.56 7.24
C SER A 147 2.77 -9.02 7.17
N ARG A 148 3.00 -10.34 7.13
CA ARG A 148 4.35 -10.91 6.89
C ARG A 148 4.73 -10.87 5.41
N HIS A 149 3.79 -10.53 4.52
CA HIS A 149 3.93 -10.71 3.08
C HIS A 149 4.00 -9.41 2.30
N ASN A 150 3.81 -8.26 2.95
CA ASN A 150 3.93 -6.98 2.27
C ASN A 150 4.47 -5.85 3.16
N ILE A 151 5.11 -4.88 2.49
CA ILE A 151 5.48 -3.58 3.04
C ILE A 151 4.96 -2.55 2.05
N SER A 152 4.18 -1.56 2.50
CA SER A 152 3.60 -0.55 1.62
C SER A 152 4.12 0.85 1.95
N LEU A 153 4.45 1.59 0.91
CA LEU A 153 4.90 2.98 0.96
C LEU A 153 3.88 3.87 0.25
N LEU A 154 3.56 5.01 0.85
CA LEU A 154 2.83 6.08 0.17
C LEU A 154 3.82 7.12 -0.32
N ILE A 155 3.79 7.40 -1.62
CA ILE A 155 4.65 8.37 -2.31
C ILE A 155 3.82 9.27 -3.21
N SER A 156 4.41 10.39 -3.67
CA SER A 156 3.81 11.16 -4.76
C SER A 156 3.79 10.34 -6.05
N ARG A 157 2.72 10.44 -6.82
CA ARG A 157 2.60 9.80 -8.15
C ARG A 157 3.78 10.14 -9.08
N ASN A 158 4.32 11.35 -8.98
CA ASN A 158 5.47 11.78 -9.78
C ASN A 158 6.73 10.95 -9.50
N SER A 159 6.84 10.36 -8.31
CA SER A 159 7.99 9.53 -7.94
C SER A 159 7.79 8.05 -8.25
N LYS A 160 6.64 7.64 -8.82
CA LYS A 160 6.29 6.23 -9.06
C LYS A 160 7.35 5.48 -9.86
N GLU A 161 7.70 6.00 -11.04
CA GLU A 161 8.65 5.32 -11.94
C GLU A 161 10.04 5.22 -11.33
N GLN A 162 10.51 6.31 -10.71
CA GLN A 162 11.78 6.29 -9.99
C GLN A 162 11.77 5.26 -8.87
N THR A 163 10.68 5.21 -8.06
CA THR A 163 10.55 4.23 -6.98
C THR A 163 10.57 2.81 -7.51
N ARG A 164 9.84 2.53 -8.60
CA ARG A 164 9.82 1.23 -9.23
C ARG A 164 11.21 0.81 -9.72
N GLN A 165 11.93 1.73 -10.36
CA GLN A 165 13.28 1.47 -10.86
C GLN A 165 14.26 1.13 -9.74
N VAL A 166 14.33 1.93 -8.68
CA VAL A 166 15.28 1.71 -7.58
C VAL A 166 14.95 0.45 -6.78
N LEU A 167 13.68 0.09 -6.65
CA LEU A 167 13.26 -1.14 -5.99
C LEU A 167 13.54 -2.39 -6.84
N ASN A 168 13.47 -2.29 -8.17
CA ASN A 168 13.78 -3.40 -9.08
C ASN A 168 15.29 -3.55 -9.32
N ALA A 169 16.04 -2.44 -9.41
CA ALA A 169 17.40 -2.40 -9.94
C ALA A 169 18.51 -3.01 -9.08
N GLY A 170 18.22 -3.61 -7.94
CA GLY A 170 19.30 -4.26 -7.26
C GLY A 170 19.18 -4.52 -5.77
N SER A 171 18.21 -3.94 -5.09
CA SER A 171 18.09 -4.15 -3.65
C SER A 171 17.38 -5.44 -3.28
N PHE A 172 16.57 -6.00 -4.19
CA PHE A 172 15.68 -7.12 -3.88
C PHE A 172 15.85 -8.35 -4.78
N GLY A 173 16.75 -8.32 -5.79
CA GLY A 173 17.03 -9.50 -6.64
C GLY A 173 15.81 -9.99 -7.41
N LEU A 174 14.94 -9.06 -7.81
CA LEU A 174 13.78 -9.42 -8.64
C LEU A 174 14.30 -9.83 -10.03
N GLU A 175 14.26 -11.12 -10.32
CA GLU A 175 14.52 -11.61 -11.67
C GLU A 175 13.49 -10.99 -12.64
N HIS A 176 13.93 -10.66 -13.86
CA HIS A 176 13.18 -9.92 -14.89
C HIS A 176 11.84 -10.53 -15.33
N HIS A 177 11.32 -11.56 -14.69
CA HIS A 177 10.16 -12.32 -15.11
C HIS A 177 8.79 -11.73 -14.72
N PHE A 178 8.71 -10.65 -13.94
CA PHE A 178 7.44 -10.16 -13.38
C PHE A 178 6.89 -8.86 -13.99
N GLN A 179 7.39 -8.40 -15.10
CA GLN A 179 6.93 -7.14 -15.71
C GLN A 179 5.50 -7.14 -16.28
N GLN A 180 4.83 -8.29 -16.37
CA GLN A 180 3.52 -8.42 -17.05
C GLN A 180 2.27 -8.38 -16.16
N TYR A 181 2.39 -8.37 -14.83
CA TYR A 181 1.22 -8.57 -13.96
C TYR A 181 0.62 -7.33 -13.32
N LEU A 182 1.14 -6.14 -13.58
CA LEU A 182 0.80 -4.91 -12.85
C LEU A 182 -0.35 -4.08 -13.45
N ASN A 183 -1.01 -4.54 -14.51
CA ASN A 183 -2.14 -3.85 -15.14
C ASN A 183 -3.52 -4.52 -14.89
N LEU A 184 -3.64 -5.44 -13.94
CA LEU A 184 -4.84 -6.27 -13.73
C LEU A 184 -5.39 -6.21 -12.29
N LEU A 185 -5.13 -5.13 -11.56
CA LEU A 185 -5.84 -4.86 -10.30
C LEU A 185 -6.46 -3.47 -10.34
#